data_fb04ecb40b11d1aca78695f0e62fee88
#
_entry.id   fb04ecb40b11d1aca78695f0e62fee88
#
_cell.length_a   1.000
_cell.length_b   1.000
_cell.length_c   1.000
_cell.angle_alpha   90.00
_cell.angle_beta   90.00
_cell.angle_gamma   90.00
#
_symmetry.space_group_name_H-M   'P 1'
#
loop_
_entity.id
_entity.type
_entity.pdbx_description
1 polymer ?
#
loop_
_entity_poly.entity_id
_entity_poly.type
_entity_poly.pdbx_seq_one_letter_code
_entity_poly.pdbx_strand_id
1 'polypeptide(L)'
;MSNINYEKQAQDYYGKAPIIILGSGASAAHGMSGMGALAQHLTKETNVSDLCDADMKSWGIFCQTLTNGIDLETALHQVDVSKELTCRIINSTWSLINSEDCNIFKSGLQNISMFPLSRLLKHMFKTTLKKVNIVTTNYDRLAEYACEQSKIHHYTGFTHGFFRQLTTPDELTCSRRVNIWKVHGSLDWFQSPLEDTVAISGAQEIPENYSPQIVTPGTQKYQKTHLEPFRSIINNADKAINE
;
A
#
# COMPACT_ATOMS: atom_id res chain seq x y z
N MET A 1 -15.83 -35.37 17.90
CA MET A 1 -15.20 -34.25 17.20
C MET A 1 -15.20 -34.59 15.72
N SER A 2 -15.95 -33.84 14.90
CA SER A 2 -16.00 -34.07 13.45
C SER A 2 -14.63 -33.77 12.86
N ASN A 3 -14.02 -34.74 12.17
CA ASN A 3 -12.79 -34.53 11.40
C ASN A 3 -13.07 -33.43 10.34
N ILE A 4 -12.50 -32.26 10.57
CA ILE A 4 -12.58 -31.15 9.60
C ILE A 4 -11.73 -31.55 8.39
N ASN A 5 -12.38 -31.74 7.25
CA ASN A 5 -11.67 -31.98 6.00
C ASN A 5 -11.22 -30.61 5.43
N TYR A 6 -10.01 -30.20 5.77
CA TYR A 6 -9.43 -28.92 5.35
C TYR A 6 -9.29 -28.78 3.83
N GLU A 7 -9.04 -29.89 3.11
CA GLU A 7 -8.95 -29.87 1.63
C GLU A 7 -10.29 -29.52 0.99
N LYS A 8 -11.38 -30.17 1.44
CA LYS A 8 -12.73 -29.86 0.98
C LYS A 8 -13.12 -28.43 1.32
N GLN A 9 -12.81 -27.98 2.53
CA GLN A 9 -13.11 -26.62 2.97
C GLN A 9 -12.36 -25.58 2.11
N ALA A 10 -11.08 -25.83 1.80
CA ALA A 10 -10.30 -24.99 0.90
C ALA A 10 -10.92 -24.95 -0.52
N GLN A 11 -11.34 -26.10 -1.07
CA GLN A 11 -11.99 -26.17 -2.37
C GLN A 11 -13.31 -25.38 -2.39
N ASP A 12 -14.11 -25.49 -1.34
CA ASP A 12 -15.38 -24.76 -1.21
C ASP A 12 -15.14 -23.22 -1.16
N TYR A 13 -14.09 -22.77 -0.49
CA TYR A 13 -13.69 -21.36 -0.48
C TYR A 13 -13.20 -20.88 -1.85
N TYR A 14 -12.41 -21.68 -2.55
CA TYR A 14 -11.97 -21.35 -3.91
C TYR A 14 -13.14 -21.16 -4.88
N GLY A 15 -14.20 -21.96 -4.74
CA GLY A 15 -15.41 -21.84 -5.53
C GLY A 15 -16.20 -20.56 -5.31
N LYS A 16 -15.99 -19.89 -4.17
CA LYS A 16 -16.70 -18.66 -3.76
C LYS A 16 -15.96 -17.37 -4.08
N ALA A 17 -14.88 -17.40 -4.87
CA ALA A 17 -14.04 -16.25 -5.18
C ALA A 17 -13.54 -15.52 -3.90
N PRO A 18 -12.70 -16.14 -3.08
CA PRO A 18 -12.30 -15.58 -1.80
C PRO A 18 -11.56 -14.25 -1.98
N ILE A 19 -11.78 -13.33 -1.03
CA ILE A 19 -11.00 -12.11 -0.92
C ILE A 19 -9.64 -12.43 -0.30
N ILE A 20 -8.61 -11.84 -0.86
CA ILE A 20 -7.25 -11.95 -0.33
C ILE A 20 -6.95 -10.68 0.46
N ILE A 21 -6.64 -10.81 1.75
CA ILE A 21 -6.22 -9.70 2.59
C ILE A 21 -4.70 -9.79 2.80
N LEU A 22 -3.97 -8.73 2.41
CA LEU A 22 -2.53 -8.65 2.56
C LEU A 22 -2.17 -7.57 3.57
N GLY A 23 -1.37 -7.95 4.55
CA GLY A 23 -0.71 -7.04 5.49
C GLY A 23 0.80 -6.99 5.26
N SER A 24 1.53 -6.22 6.08
CA SER A 24 2.98 -6.02 5.99
C SER A 24 3.79 -7.32 6.01
N GLY A 25 3.31 -8.37 6.67
CA GLY A 25 3.95 -9.69 6.68
C GLY A 25 4.10 -10.32 5.29
N ALA A 26 3.17 -10.05 4.37
CA ALA A 26 3.27 -10.53 3.00
C ALA A 26 4.46 -9.91 2.25
N SER A 27 4.77 -8.65 2.54
CA SER A 27 5.88 -7.90 1.90
C SER A 27 7.21 -8.13 2.63
N ALA A 28 7.18 -8.35 3.94
CA ALA A 28 8.38 -8.64 4.75
C ALA A 28 9.12 -9.88 4.26
N ALA A 29 8.40 -10.90 3.75
CA ALA A 29 9.00 -12.10 3.15
C ALA A 29 9.84 -11.80 1.91
N HIS A 30 9.68 -10.63 1.30
CA HIS A 30 10.43 -10.15 0.13
C HIS A 30 11.52 -9.14 0.50
N GLY A 31 11.73 -8.86 1.79
CA GLY A 31 12.75 -7.91 2.27
C GLY A 31 12.24 -6.48 2.50
N MET A 32 10.92 -6.27 2.49
CA MET A 32 10.31 -4.99 2.84
C MET A 32 10.47 -4.69 4.32
N SER A 33 10.84 -3.47 4.64
CA SER A 33 10.93 -2.98 6.02
C SER A 33 9.60 -3.02 6.75
N GLY A 34 9.61 -3.57 7.96
CA GLY A 34 8.49 -3.48 8.89
C GLY A 34 8.52 -2.19 9.71
N MET A 35 7.52 -2.03 10.59
CA MET A 35 7.32 -0.82 11.40
C MET A 35 8.54 -0.42 12.26
N GLY A 36 9.29 -1.42 12.78
CA GLY A 36 10.51 -1.14 13.57
C GLY A 36 11.65 -0.54 12.74
N ALA A 37 11.89 -1.06 11.53
CA ALA A 37 12.89 -0.51 10.63
C ALA A 37 12.47 0.88 10.11
N LEU A 38 11.17 1.08 9.83
CA LEU A 38 10.62 2.39 9.48
C LEU A 38 10.82 3.40 10.61
N ALA A 39 10.56 3.02 11.87
CA ALA A 39 10.79 3.88 13.03
C ALA A 39 12.25 4.34 13.11
N GLN A 40 13.20 3.41 12.96
CA GLN A 40 14.63 3.73 12.93
C GLN A 40 15.01 4.65 11.77
N HIS A 41 14.47 4.41 10.58
CA HIS A 41 14.68 5.26 9.42
C HIS A 41 14.18 6.68 9.67
N LEU A 42 12.96 6.84 10.15
CA LEU A 42 12.37 8.15 10.43
C LEU A 42 13.21 8.94 11.42
N THR A 43 13.61 8.33 12.54
CA THR A 43 14.42 9.03 13.55
C THR A 43 15.79 9.47 13.04
N LYS A 44 16.34 8.76 12.07
CA LYS A 44 17.70 9.03 11.53
C LYS A 44 17.69 9.97 10.33
N GLU A 45 16.73 9.80 9.41
CA GLU A 45 16.78 10.43 8.09
C GLU A 45 15.81 11.62 7.94
N THR A 46 14.83 11.79 8.89
CA THR A 46 13.92 12.93 8.79
C THR A 46 14.60 14.19 9.30
N ASN A 47 14.85 15.13 8.40
CA ASN A 47 15.40 16.43 8.78
C ASN A 47 14.32 17.30 9.41
N VAL A 48 14.58 17.77 10.64
CA VAL A 48 13.67 18.63 11.41
C VAL A 48 14.32 19.95 11.85
N SER A 49 15.57 20.20 11.46
CA SER A 49 16.41 21.30 11.96
C SER A 49 15.90 22.70 11.60
N ASP A 50 15.10 22.82 10.56
CA ASP A 50 14.51 24.08 10.05
C ASP A 50 13.02 24.20 10.33
N LEU A 51 12.46 23.27 11.13
CA LEU A 51 11.07 23.33 11.58
C LEU A 51 10.90 24.31 12.75
N CYS A 52 9.66 24.70 13.04
CA CYS A 52 9.34 25.51 14.20
C CYS A 52 9.62 24.77 15.52
N ASP A 53 9.81 25.54 16.61
CA ASP A 53 10.12 24.99 17.93
C ASP A 53 9.08 23.97 18.42
N ALA A 54 7.79 24.17 18.08
CA ALA A 54 6.73 23.24 18.44
C ALA A 54 6.90 21.88 17.77
N ASP A 55 7.25 21.84 16.47
CA ASP A 55 7.50 20.60 15.74
C ASP A 55 8.78 19.92 16.22
N MET A 56 9.86 20.69 16.46
CA MET A 56 11.10 20.14 17.02
C MET A 56 10.86 19.49 18.39
N LYS A 57 10.02 20.11 19.23
CA LYS A 57 9.62 19.54 20.54
C LYS A 57 8.81 18.27 20.37
N SER A 58 7.78 18.28 19.51
CA SER A 58 6.97 17.08 19.20
C SER A 58 7.83 15.96 18.66
N TRP A 59 8.76 16.26 17.77
CA TRP A 59 9.72 15.29 17.23
C TRP A 59 10.64 14.70 18.32
N GLY A 60 11.11 15.54 19.25
CA GLY A 60 11.90 15.07 20.39
C GLY A 60 11.14 14.09 21.27
N ILE A 61 9.85 14.39 21.56
CA ILE A 61 8.96 13.50 22.32
C ILE A 61 8.76 12.18 21.56
N PHE A 62 8.48 12.25 20.25
CA PHE A 62 8.34 11.08 19.39
C PHE A 62 9.58 10.17 19.44
N CYS A 63 10.78 10.71 19.24
CA CYS A 63 12.02 9.97 19.30
C CYS A 63 12.25 9.32 20.68
N GLN A 64 11.97 10.06 21.75
CA GLN A 64 12.09 9.54 23.10
C GLN A 64 11.11 8.40 23.37
N THR A 65 9.88 8.52 22.90
CA THR A 65 8.84 7.48 23.02
C THR A 65 9.26 6.18 22.32
N LEU A 66 9.81 6.27 21.13
CA LEU A 66 10.36 5.11 20.41
C LEU A 66 11.55 4.48 21.17
N THR A 67 12.43 5.31 21.73
CA THR A 67 13.58 4.82 22.54
C THR A 67 13.12 4.07 23.77
N ASN A 68 11.97 4.43 24.34
CA ASN A 68 11.36 3.74 25.46
C ASN A 68 10.65 2.43 25.06
N GLY A 69 10.76 2.00 23.79
CA GLY A 69 10.21 0.73 23.29
C GLY A 69 8.74 0.77 22.90
N ILE A 70 8.13 1.96 22.82
CA ILE A 70 6.77 2.14 22.31
C ILE A 70 6.79 2.00 20.78
N ASP A 71 5.77 1.36 20.22
CA ASP A 71 5.66 1.17 18.77
C ASP A 71 5.42 2.50 18.02
N LEU A 72 5.76 2.48 16.71
CA LEU A 72 5.71 3.66 15.85
C LEU A 72 4.32 4.32 15.79
N GLU A 73 3.27 3.51 15.71
CA GLU A 73 1.90 4.04 15.58
C GLU A 73 1.49 4.74 16.87
N THR A 74 1.70 4.11 18.01
CA THR A 74 1.43 4.69 19.33
C THR A 74 2.28 5.94 19.57
N ALA A 75 3.55 5.94 19.19
CA ALA A 75 4.43 7.10 19.35
C ALA A 75 3.96 8.31 18.52
N LEU A 76 3.51 8.10 17.28
CA LEU A 76 2.95 9.16 16.43
C LEU A 76 1.58 9.67 16.93
N HIS A 77 0.79 8.83 17.60
CA HIS A 77 -0.48 9.25 18.20
C HIS A 77 -0.31 10.14 19.43
N GLN A 78 0.83 10.09 20.10
CA GLN A 78 1.12 10.86 21.32
C GLN A 78 1.62 12.28 21.07
N VAL A 79 1.85 12.65 19.81
CA VAL A 79 2.42 13.94 19.45
C VAL A 79 1.51 14.71 18.49
N ASP A 80 1.40 16.00 18.69
CA ASP A 80 0.82 16.90 17.70
C ASP A 80 1.89 17.24 16.66
N VAL A 81 1.59 16.95 15.40
CA VAL A 81 2.47 17.23 14.28
C VAL A 81 1.81 18.24 13.33
N SER A 82 2.59 19.25 12.93
CA SER A 82 2.13 20.21 11.93
C SER A 82 1.95 19.56 10.56
N LYS A 83 1.35 20.28 9.63
CA LYS A 83 1.27 19.85 8.23
C LYS A 83 2.67 19.67 7.63
N GLU A 84 3.61 20.55 7.97
CA GLU A 84 4.98 20.49 7.48
C GLU A 84 5.71 19.25 7.98
N LEU A 85 5.69 18.98 9.29
CA LEU A 85 6.32 17.78 9.87
C LEU A 85 5.64 16.50 9.32
N THR A 86 4.32 16.53 9.15
CA THR A 86 3.58 15.41 8.53
C THR A 86 4.08 15.14 7.11
N CYS A 87 4.27 16.17 6.28
CA CYS A 87 4.81 16.01 4.93
C CYS A 87 6.20 15.38 4.94
N ARG A 88 7.08 15.77 5.87
CA ARG A 88 8.42 15.18 6.01
C ARG A 88 8.37 13.71 6.40
N ILE A 89 7.49 13.34 7.33
CA ILE A 89 7.28 11.94 7.72
C ILE A 89 6.78 11.12 6.52
N ILE A 90 5.81 11.65 5.75
CA ILE A 90 5.29 11.01 4.55
C ILE A 90 6.40 10.81 3.52
N ASN A 91 7.17 11.86 3.21
CA ASN A 91 8.22 11.82 2.22
C ASN A 91 9.34 10.84 2.61
N SER A 92 9.75 10.85 3.88
CA SER A 92 10.77 9.95 4.40
C SER A 92 10.28 8.48 4.38
N THR A 93 9.02 8.24 4.76
CA THR A 93 8.39 6.92 4.67
C THR A 93 8.34 6.44 3.22
N TRP A 94 7.89 7.30 2.30
CA TRP A 94 7.80 6.98 0.88
C TRP A 94 9.18 6.63 0.31
N SER A 95 10.20 7.42 0.62
CA SER A 95 11.57 7.22 0.11
C SER A 95 12.14 5.87 0.52
N LEU A 96 12.00 5.47 1.78
CA LEU A 96 12.43 4.17 2.26
C LEU A 96 11.72 3.05 1.50
N ILE A 97 10.39 3.04 1.58
CA ILE A 97 9.60 1.93 1.05
C ILE A 97 9.70 1.84 -0.48
N ASN A 98 9.75 2.99 -1.19
CA ASN A 98 9.93 2.99 -2.64
C ASN A 98 11.31 2.48 -3.08
N SER A 99 12.37 2.81 -2.35
CA SER A 99 13.70 2.27 -2.61
C SER A 99 13.74 0.75 -2.51
N GLU A 100 13.15 0.20 -1.47
CA GLU A 100 13.06 -1.25 -1.27
C GLU A 100 12.18 -1.92 -2.33
N ASP A 101 11.02 -1.34 -2.63
CA ASP A 101 10.09 -1.80 -3.67
C ASP A 101 10.77 -1.85 -5.04
N CYS A 102 11.53 -0.82 -5.41
CA CYS A 102 12.31 -0.81 -6.66
C CYS A 102 13.38 -1.90 -6.71
N ASN A 103 14.02 -2.23 -5.59
CA ASN A 103 14.99 -3.32 -5.52
C ASN A 103 14.31 -4.69 -5.66
N ILE A 104 13.14 -4.87 -5.04
CA ILE A 104 12.32 -6.08 -5.19
C ILE A 104 11.84 -6.22 -6.64
N PHE A 105 11.39 -5.13 -7.27
CA PHE A 105 11.02 -5.12 -8.69
C PHE A 105 12.16 -5.61 -9.58
N LYS A 106 13.37 -5.04 -9.42
CA LYS A 106 14.57 -5.46 -10.17
C LYS A 106 14.88 -6.94 -9.98
N SER A 107 14.77 -7.45 -8.75
CA SER A 107 14.95 -8.88 -8.44
C SER A 107 13.86 -9.73 -9.09
N GLY A 108 12.62 -9.25 -9.13
CA GLY A 108 11.48 -9.91 -9.77
C GLY A 108 11.63 -10.04 -11.29
N LEU A 109 12.30 -9.10 -11.95
CA LEU A 109 12.62 -9.19 -13.39
C LEU A 109 13.58 -10.35 -13.70
N GLN A 110 14.47 -10.69 -12.77
CA GLN A 110 15.43 -11.78 -12.92
C GLN A 110 14.85 -13.14 -12.50
N ASN A 111 13.83 -13.14 -11.62
CA ASN A 111 13.21 -14.34 -11.09
C ASN A 111 11.69 -14.33 -11.35
N ILE A 112 11.27 -14.97 -12.43
CA ILE A 112 9.86 -15.05 -12.89
C ILE A 112 8.92 -15.83 -11.95
N SER A 113 9.43 -16.45 -10.90
CA SER A 113 8.64 -17.18 -9.91
C SER A 113 8.82 -16.63 -8.50
N MET A 114 9.33 -15.40 -8.38
CA MET A 114 9.65 -14.77 -7.10
C MET A 114 8.44 -14.60 -6.18
N PHE A 115 7.27 -14.25 -6.74
CA PHE A 115 6.08 -13.97 -5.93
C PHE A 115 5.17 -15.19 -5.77
N PRO A 116 5.02 -15.77 -4.56
CA PRO A 116 4.08 -16.87 -4.31
C PRO A 116 2.63 -16.52 -4.67
N LEU A 117 2.23 -15.26 -4.48
CA LEU A 117 0.92 -14.76 -4.88
C LEU A 117 0.65 -14.96 -6.38
N SER A 118 1.67 -14.82 -7.23
CA SER A 118 1.55 -15.08 -8.67
C SER A 118 1.09 -16.52 -8.97
N ARG A 119 1.59 -17.51 -8.21
CA ARG A 119 1.17 -18.91 -8.35
C ARG A 119 -0.26 -19.13 -7.90
N LEU A 120 -0.63 -18.50 -6.78
CA LEU A 120 -2.00 -18.55 -6.26
C LEU A 120 -2.98 -17.97 -7.28
N LEU A 121 -2.72 -16.77 -7.81
CA LEU A 121 -3.55 -16.11 -8.81
C LEU A 121 -3.68 -16.95 -10.09
N LYS A 122 -2.56 -17.50 -10.62
CA LYS A 122 -2.61 -18.43 -11.76
C LYS A 122 -3.50 -19.63 -11.51
N HIS A 123 -3.48 -20.16 -10.28
CA HIS A 123 -4.34 -21.29 -9.92
C HIS A 123 -5.81 -20.86 -9.88
N MET A 124 -6.14 -19.76 -9.21
CA MET A 124 -7.50 -19.25 -9.11
C MET A 124 -8.11 -18.96 -10.48
N PHE A 125 -7.35 -18.35 -11.38
CA PHE A 125 -7.81 -18.02 -12.74
C PHE A 125 -7.82 -19.22 -13.72
N LYS A 126 -7.47 -20.44 -13.29
CA LYS A 126 -7.81 -21.67 -14.05
C LYS A 126 -9.29 -22.02 -13.97
N THR A 127 -10.01 -21.45 -13.04
CA THR A 127 -11.46 -21.62 -12.86
C THR A 127 -12.24 -20.63 -13.74
N THR A 128 -13.57 -20.62 -13.60
CA THR A 128 -14.47 -19.67 -14.28
C THR A 128 -14.46 -18.28 -13.64
N LEU A 129 -13.64 -18.04 -12.61
CA LEU A 129 -13.55 -16.75 -11.94
C LEU A 129 -13.13 -15.66 -12.92
N LYS A 130 -13.88 -14.56 -12.90
CA LYS A 130 -13.59 -13.38 -13.70
C LYS A 130 -12.84 -12.31 -12.90
N LYS A 131 -13.16 -12.20 -11.61
CA LYS A 131 -12.59 -11.18 -10.72
C LYS A 131 -12.09 -11.83 -9.44
N VAL A 132 -10.95 -11.35 -8.94
CA VAL A 132 -10.42 -11.64 -7.61
C VAL A 132 -10.16 -10.29 -6.95
N ASN A 133 -10.56 -10.14 -5.69
CA ASN A 133 -10.31 -8.92 -4.93
C ASN A 133 -9.16 -9.14 -3.94
N ILE A 134 -8.22 -8.23 -3.94
CA ILE A 134 -7.16 -8.11 -2.94
C ILE A 134 -7.40 -6.80 -2.18
N VAL A 135 -7.44 -6.87 -0.86
CA VAL A 135 -7.46 -5.68 0.01
C VAL A 135 -6.15 -5.61 0.75
N THR A 136 -5.50 -4.46 0.75
CA THR A 136 -4.21 -4.30 1.40
C THR A 136 -4.05 -2.93 2.05
N THR A 137 -3.37 -2.92 3.19
CA THR A 137 -2.88 -1.71 3.86
C THR A 137 -1.45 -1.34 3.43
N ASN A 138 -0.79 -2.18 2.62
CA ASN A 138 0.58 -1.97 2.19
C ASN A 138 0.65 -0.91 1.08
N TYR A 139 1.68 -0.08 1.12
CA TYR A 139 1.95 0.94 0.08
C TYR A 139 2.67 0.38 -1.13
N ASP A 140 3.42 -0.74 -0.93
CA ASP A 140 4.25 -1.38 -1.96
C ASP A 140 3.42 -1.91 -3.14
N ARG A 141 4.10 -2.26 -4.24
CA ARG A 141 3.50 -2.73 -5.50
C ARG A 141 3.66 -4.24 -5.70
N LEU A 142 3.93 -5.01 -4.63
CA LEU A 142 4.19 -6.44 -4.74
C LEU A 142 2.98 -7.24 -5.24
N ALA A 143 1.76 -6.82 -4.91
CA ALA A 143 0.54 -7.43 -5.43
C ALA A 143 0.39 -7.21 -6.94
N GLU A 144 0.71 -6.01 -7.42
CA GLU A 144 0.74 -5.64 -8.83
C GLU A 144 1.81 -6.47 -9.57
N TYR A 145 3.02 -6.55 -9.06
CA TYR A 145 4.11 -7.37 -9.64
C TYR A 145 3.71 -8.85 -9.72
N ALA A 146 3.03 -9.37 -8.70
CA ALA A 146 2.54 -10.75 -8.72
C ALA A 146 1.48 -10.97 -9.82
N CYS A 147 0.60 -9.99 -10.05
CA CYS A 147 -0.36 -10.01 -11.16
C CYS A 147 0.37 -10.02 -12.51
N GLU A 148 1.36 -9.15 -12.70
CA GLU A 148 2.15 -9.06 -13.93
C GLU A 148 2.94 -10.35 -14.20
N GLN A 149 3.60 -10.94 -13.19
CA GLN A 149 4.25 -12.24 -13.32
C GLN A 149 3.28 -13.37 -13.65
N SER A 150 2.03 -13.25 -13.24
CA SER A 150 0.98 -14.22 -13.58
C SER A 150 0.34 -13.97 -14.94
N LYS A 151 0.67 -12.86 -15.62
CA LYS A 151 0.05 -12.37 -16.86
C LYS A 151 -1.46 -12.13 -16.70
N ILE A 152 -1.87 -11.65 -15.53
CA ILE A 152 -3.25 -11.34 -15.20
C ILE A 152 -3.35 -9.82 -15.06
N HIS A 153 -4.35 -9.23 -15.73
CA HIS A 153 -4.61 -7.80 -15.58
C HIS A 153 -4.98 -7.45 -14.14
N HIS A 154 -4.54 -6.29 -13.69
CA HIS A 154 -4.91 -5.75 -12.38
C HIS A 154 -5.51 -4.35 -12.51
N TYR A 155 -6.23 -3.93 -11.48
CA TYR A 155 -6.84 -2.62 -11.37
C TYR A 155 -6.65 -2.11 -9.93
N THR A 156 -6.17 -0.88 -9.79
CA THR A 156 -5.83 -0.24 -8.51
C THR A 156 -6.61 1.06 -8.26
N GLY A 157 -7.68 1.31 -9.01
CA GLY A 157 -8.44 2.57 -8.95
C GLY A 157 -8.08 3.56 -10.05
N PHE A 158 -7.12 3.25 -10.91
CA PHE A 158 -6.60 4.16 -11.93
C PHE A 158 -6.58 3.53 -13.32
N THR A 159 -6.53 4.36 -14.35
CA THR A 159 -6.33 3.94 -15.74
C THR A 159 -4.99 3.22 -15.91
N HIS A 160 -4.73 2.66 -17.09
CA HIS A 160 -3.44 2.08 -17.43
C HIS A 160 -2.51 3.11 -18.08
N GLY A 161 -1.21 2.88 -17.98
CA GLY A 161 -0.18 3.72 -18.58
C GLY A 161 0.84 4.24 -17.55
N PHE A 162 1.64 5.24 -17.98
CA PHE A 162 2.66 5.83 -17.11
C PHE A 162 2.10 6.93 -16.20
N PHE A 163 1.22 7.77 -16.76
CA PHE A 163 0.52 8.83 -16.06
C PHE A 163 -0.97 8.47 -16.04
N ARG A 164 -1.46 8.00 -14.89
CA ARG A 164 -2.75 7.36 -14.77
C ARG A 164 -3.71 8.25 -13.98
N GLN A 165 -4.95 8.29 -14.41
CA GLN A 165 -6.02 9.06 -13.78
C GLN A 165 -6.96 8.13 -13.02
N LEU A 166 -7.60 8.65 -11.98
CA LEU A 166 -8.63 7.94 -11.23
C LEU A 166 -9.76 7.54 -12.19
N THR A 167 -10.21 6.29 -12.08
CA THR A 167 -11.28 5.75 -12.93
C THR A 167 -12.12 4.76 -12.14
N THR A 168 -13.26 4.36 -12.69
CA THR A 168 -14.12 3.35 -12.08
C THR A 168 -13.87 1.95 -12.66
N PRO A 169 -14.16 0.87 -11.90
CA PRO A 169 -13.98 -0.49 -12.42
C PRO A 169 -14.80 -0.79 -13.67
N ASP A 170 -15.91 -0.09 -13.89
CA ASP A 170 -16.82 -0.31 -15.00
C ASP A 170 -16.33 0.30 -16.32
N GLU A 171 -15.44 1.27 -16.24
CA GLU A 171 -14.78 1.87 -17.41
C GLU A 171 -13.70 0.97 -18.03
N LEU A 172 -13.32 -0.12 -17.34
CA LEU A 172 -12.31 -1.03 -17.82
C LEU A 172 -12.90 -2.10 -18.75
N THR A 173 -12.31 -2.25 -19.92
CA THR A 173 -12.72 -3.26 -20.91
C THR A 173 -12.34 -4.69 -20.52
N CYS A 174 -11.38 -4.86 -19.59
CA CYS A 174 -10.92 -6.18 -19.19
C CYS A 174 -11.85 -6.84 -18.18
N SER A 175 -12.52 -7.92 -18.59
CA SER A 175 -13.47 -8.68 -17.76
C SER A 175 -12.79 -9.62 -16.76
N ARG A 176 -11.56 -10.10 -17.05
CA ARG A 176 -10.78 -10.99 -16.16
C ARG A 176 -9.63 -10.23 -15.55
N ARG A 177 -9.73 -9.93 -14.26
CA ARG A 177 -8.74 -9.11 -13.58
C ARG A 177 -8.70 -9.34 -12.07
N VAL A 178 -7.62 -8.88 -11.45
CA VAL A 178 -7.50 -8.70 -10.00
C VAL A 178 -7.79 -7.23 -9.69
N ASN A 179 -8.72 -6.95 -8.79
CA ASN A 179 -8.88 -5.62 -8.21
C ASN A 179 -8.02 -5.56 -6.95
N ILE A 180 -7.16 -4.57 -6.84
CA ILE A 180 -6.27 -4.36 -5.69
C ILE A 180 -6.70 -3.07 -5.00
N TRP A 181 -7.31 -3.19 -3.84
CA TRP A 181 -7.83 -2.09 -3.04
C TRP A 181 -6.79 -1.68 -1.99
N LYS A 182 -6.01 -0.65 -2.30
CA LYS A 182 -4.93 -0.13 -1.43
C LYS A 182 -5.50 0.94 -0.51
N VAL A 183 -6.07 0.51 0.61
CA VAL A 183 -6.85 1.39 1.52
C VAL A 183 -6.00 2.44 2.25
N HIS A 184 -4.68 2.29 2.27
CA HIS A 184 -3.73 3.27 2.82
C HIS A 184 -2.90 3.99 1.75
N GLY A 185 -3.31 3.93 0.49
CA GLY A 185 -2.57 4.55 -0.61
C GLY A 185 -1.49 3.66 -1.22
N SER A 186 -0.75 4.22 -2.15
CA SER A 186 0.27 3.50 -2.91
C SER A 186 1.49 4.37 -3.19
N LEU A 187 2.65 3.73 -3.37
CA LEU A 187 3.91 4.42 -3.72
C LEU A 187 3.84 5.19 -5.04
N ASP A 188 2.93 4.83 -5.92
CA ASP A 188 2.74 5.47 -7.21
C ASP A 188 1.60 6.51 -7.24
N TRP A 189 0.95 6.79 -6.10
CA TRP A 189 -0.10 7.80 -6.02
C TRP A 189 0.44 9.13 -5.51
N PHE A 190 0.11 10.20 -6.24
CA PHE A 190 0.57 11.55 -5.94
C PHE A 190 -0.56 12.55 -6.09
N GLN A 191 -0.61 13.53 -5.20
CA GLN A 191 -1.38 14.73 -5.41
C GLN A 191 -0.58 15.67 -6.31
N SER A 192 -1.18 16.08 -7.42
CA SER A 192 -0.59 17.03 -8.35
C SER A 192 -0.67 18.46 -7.83
N PRO A 193 0.06 19.42 -8.45
CA PRO A 193 -0.09 20.85 -8.14
C PRO A 193 -1.50 21.41 -8.41
N LEU A 194 -2.31 20.69 -9.20
CA LEU A 194 -3.72 21.05 -9.49
C LEU A 194 -4.71 20.39 -8.50
N GLU A 195 -4.19 19.82 -7.40
CA GLU A 195 -4.94 19.12 -6.37
C GLU A 195 -5.61 17.80 -6.80
N ASP A 196 -5.44 17.38 -8.05
CA ASP A 196 -5.88 16.07 -8.52
C ASP A 196 -4.97 14.96 -8.03
N THR A 197 -5.53 13.79 -7.74
CA THR A 197 -4.73 12.59 -7.48
C THR A 197 -4.48 11.82 -8.77
N VAL A 198 -3.21 11.59 -9.05
CA VAL A 198 -2.73 10.84 -10.21
C VAL A 198 -1.86 9.68 -9.76
N ALA A 199 -1.76 8.64 -10.57
CA ALA A 199 -0.81 7.58 -10.33
C ALA A 199 0.30 7.63 -11.42
N ILE A 200 1.56 7.62 -10.96
CA ILE A 200 2.75 7.73 -11.82
C ILE A 200 3.54 6.44 -11.72
N SER A 201 3.54 5.66 -12.81
CA SER A 201 4.25 4.38 -12.83
C SER A 201 5.76 4.59 -12.84
N GLY A 202 6.46 3.86 -11.97
CA GLY A 202 7.92 3.81 -11.97
C GLY A 202 8.63 5.06 -11.44
N ALA A 203 7.92 5.94 -10.72
CA ALA A 203 8.56 7.07 -10.05
C ALA A 203 9.65 6.58 -9.10
N GLN A 204 10.90 6.98 -9.32
CA GLN A 204 12.04 6.66 -8.44
C GLN A 204 12.23 7.72 -7.36
N GLU A 205 11.78 8.94 -7.62
CA GLU A 205 11.80 10.09 -6.74
C GLU A 205 10.41 10.74 -6.73
N ILE A 206 10.12 11.52 -5.69
CA ILE A 206 8.91 12.32 -5.62
C ILE A 206 9.03 13.42 -6.68
N PRO A 207 8.10 13.50 -7.66
CA PRO A 207 8.18 14.54 -8.67
C PRO A 207 8.05 15.93 -8.04
N GLU A 208 8.70 16.91 -8.63
CA GLU A 208 8.68 18.29 -8.15
C GLU A 208 7.24 18.82 -8.04
N ASN A 209 6.90 19.44 -6.92
CA ASN A 209 5.56 19.95 -6.58
C ASN A 209 4.47 18.89 -6.46
N TYR A 210 4.81 17.60 -6.38
CA TYR A 210 3.86 16.52 -6.08
C TYR A 210 4.01 16.05 -4.63
N SER A 211 2.93 15.51 -4.07
CA SER A 211 2.92 14.95 -2.72
C SER A 211 2.45 13.50 -2.72
N PRO A 212 3.22 12.56 -2.14
CA PRO A 212 2.82 11.16 -2.07
C PRO A 212 1.48 10.98 -1.35
N GLN A 213 0.62 10.15 -1.91
CA GLN A 213 -0.68 9.83 -1.33
C GLN A 213 -0.62 8.48 -0.64
N ILE A 214 0.03 8.48 0.54
CA ILE A 214 0.06 7.37 1.49
C ILE A 214 -0.46 7.82 2.84
N VAL A 215 -1.08 6.91 3.59
CA VAL A 215 -1.56 7.13 4.95
C VAL A 215 -0.55 6.53 5.92
N THR A 216 0.33 7.37 6.46
CA THR A 216 1.29 6.96 7.47
C THR A 216 0.59 6.60 8.79
N PRO A 217 1.21 5.80 9.67
CA PRO A 217 0.73 5.62 11.04
C PRO A 217 0.50 6.98 11.72
N GLY A 218 -0.55 7.09 12.55
CA GLY A 218 -0.85 8.32 13.30
C GLY A 218 -2.27 8.85 13.11
N THR A 219 -2.56 10.03 13.65
CA THR A 219 -3.91 10.62 13.78
C THR A 219 -4.58 11.01 12.46
N GLN A 220 -3.82 11.20 11.38
CA GLN A 220 -4.37 11.63 10.09
C GLN A 220 -5.07 10.56 9.28
N LYS A 221 -5.02 9.28 9.71
CA LYS A 221 -5.72 8.18 9.03
C LYS A 221 -7.18 8.51 8.74
N TYR A 222 -7.88 9.03 9.75
CA TYR A 222 -9.32 9.29 9.66
C TYR A 222 -9.65 10.41 8.66
N GLN A 223 -8.86 11.48 8.63
CA GLN A 223 -9.12 12.61 7.74
C GLN A 223 -8.94 12.26 6.26
N LYS A 224 -7.91 11.49 5.92
CA LYS A 224 -7.64 11.10 4.52
C LYS A 224 -8.68 10.12 3.97
N THR A 225 -9.34 9.29 4.81
CA THR A 225 -10.34 8.31 4.35
C THR A 225 -11.58 8.95 3.70
N HIS A 226 -11.83 10.23 3.97
CA HIS A 226 -12.96 10.98 3.38
C HIS A 226 -12.63 11.66 2.06
N LEU A 227 -11.36 11.68 1.65
CA LEU A 227 -10.89 12.33 0.44
C LEU A 227 -10.64 11.29 -0.67
N GLU A 228 -10.78 11.71 -1.94
CA GLU A 228 -10.35 10.88 -3.06
C GLU A 228 -8.81 10.80 -3.13
N PRO A 229 -8.25 9.65 -3.54
CA PRO A 229 -8.90 8.42 -4.00
C PRO A 229 -9.30 7.45 -2.87
N PHE A 230 -8.92 7.73 -1.62
CA PHE A 230 -9.11 6.81 -0.49
C PHE A 230 -10.58 6.45 -0.28
N ARG A 231 -11.48 7.44 -0.33
CA ARG A 231 -12.92 7.20 -0.15
C ARG A 231 -13.46 6.18 -1.15
N SER A 232 -13.18 6.35 -2.43
CA SER A 232 -13.61 5.42 -3.48
C SER A 232 -12.99 4.04 -3.33
N ILE A 233 -11.71 3.97 -2.99
CA ILE A 233 -10.99 2.70 -2.79
C ILE A 233 -11.54 1.94 -1.58
N ILE A 234 -11.75 2.62 -0.45
CA ILE A 234 -12.32 2.02 0.78
C ILE A 234 -13.75 1.53 0.53
N ASN A 235 -14.59 2.34 -0.13
CA ASN A 235 -15.94 1.93 -0.48
C ASN A 235 -15.98 0.69 -1.38
N ASN A 236 -15.07 0.60 -2.36
CA ASN A 236 -14.96 -0.57 -3.22
C ASN A 236 -14.42 -1.81 -2.48
N ALA A 237 -13.48 -1.61 -1.54
CA ALA A 237 -13.00 -2.69 -0.68
C ALA A 237 -14.11 -3.20 0.24
N ASP A 238 -14.87 -2.31 0.87
CA ASP A 238 -16.01 -2.66 1.72
C ASP A 238 -17.10 -3.42 0.93
N LYS A 239 -17.44 -2.91 -0.25
CA LYS A 239 -18.35 -3.62 -1.15
C LYS A 239 -17.88 -5.02 -1.48
N ALA A 240 -16.59 -5.18 -1.83
CA ALA A 240 -16.02 -6.48 -2.14
C ALA A 240 -16.02 -7.45 -0.95
N ILE A 241 -15.90 -6.94 0.30
CA ILE A 241 -15.96 -7.75 1.52
C ILE A 241 -17.39 -8.22 1.83
N ASN A 242 -18.40 -7.44 1.44
CA ASN A 242 -19.80 -7.73 1.75
C ASN A 242 -20.55 -8.48 0.63
N GLU A 243 -19.95 -8.67 -0.55
CA GLU A 243 -20.45 -9.51 -1.65
C GLU A 243 -20.05 -10.99 -1.47
#